data_db669b0569f5a422b7da51cc742f4f99
#
_entry.id   db669b0569f5a422b7da51cc742f4f99
#
_cell.length_a   1.000
_cell.length_b   1.000
_cell.length_c   1.000
_cell.angle_alpha   90.00
_cell.angle_beta   90.00
_cell.angle_gamma   90.00
#
_symmetry.space_group_name_H-M   'P 1'
#
loop_
_entity.id
_entity.type
_entity.pdbx_description
1 polymer ?
#
loop_
_entity_poly.entity_id
_entity_poly.type
_entity_poly.pdbx_seq_one_letter_code
_entity_poly.pdbx_strand_id
1 'polypeptide(L)'
;MSDLNNWNVEDKEFWESTGKRIATRNLWISIPSLLCGFAVWMMWGIIVVQMRNLNFSFSNTELFTLTSIAGLSGATLRIPSTFFIRIAGGRNTIFFTTALLMIPVTGTGFALQDKESPLWIFQLLALLSGFGGGNFASSMSNISFFFPKRVQGTSLGFNAGLGNFGVTTMQILVPLVMTIGIFGGTSLILDNTSGTLIGKIPAGTETFIHNSGFIWLIFLIPLA
;
A
#
# COMPACT_ATOMS: atom_id res chain seq x y z
N MET A 1 26.52 -8.87 -0.24
CA MET A 1 25.51 -9.94 -0.20
C MET A 1 26.03 -10.98 0.76
N SER A 2 25.35 -11.24 1.88
CA SER A 2 25.66 -12.41 2.67
C SER A 2 25.32 -13.63 1.81
N ASP A 3 26.30 -14.50 1.60
CA ASP A 3 26.14 -15.72 0.81
C ASP A 3 25.01 -16.58 1.40
N LEU A 4 23.88 -16.64 0.71
CA LEU A 4 22.81 -17.60 1.01
C LEU A 4 23.12 -19.00 0.47
N ASN A 5 24.36 -19.23 0.02
CA ASN A 5 24.77 -20.50 -0.57
C ASN A 5 24.62 -21.69 0.38
N ASN A 6 24.61 -21.47 1.70
CA ASN A 6 24.41 -22.49 2.74
C ASN A 6 23.12 -22.27 3.54
N TRP A 7 22.09 -21.61 2.95
CA TRP A 7 20.83 -21.34 3.64
C TRP A 7 20.00 -22.62 3.79
N ASN A 8 20.06 -23.25 4.97
CA ASN A 8 19.30 -24.47 5.28
C ASN A 8 18.48 -24.28 6.58
N VAL A 9 17.29 -23.74 6.46
CA VAL A 9 16.40 -23.46 7.60
C VAL A 9 15.82 -24.70 8.26
N GLU A 10 15.87 -25.86 7.60
CA GLU A 10 15.41 -27.13 8.19
C GLU A 10 16.42 -27.73 9.16
N ASP A 11 17.70 -27.34 9.05
CA ASP A 11 18.72 -27.70 10.03
C ASP A 11 18.49 -26.93 11.34
N LYS A 12 18.32 -27.67 12.44
CA LYS A 12 17.99 -27.10 13.75
C LYS A 12 19.14 -26.25 14.30
N GLU A 13 20.39 -26.67 14.13
CA GLU A 13 21.55 -25.95 14.64
C GLU A 13 21.72 -24.61 13.89
N PHE A 14 21.64 -24.63 12.56
CA PHE A 14 21.67 -23.43 11.75
C PHE A 14 20.52 -22.50 12.11
N TRP A 15 19.30 -23.05 12.27
CA TRP A 15 18.13 -22.26 12.60
C TRP A 15 18.27 -21.52 13.92
N GLU A 16 18.65 -22.21 15.00
CA GLU A 16 18.73 -21.58 16.34
C GLU A 16 19.96 -20.64 16.45
N SER A 17 21.05 -20.91 15.77
CA SER A 17 22.25 -20.07 15.84
C SER A 17 22.14 -18.80 14.98
N THR A 18 21.61 -18.90 13.78
CA THR A 18 21.67 -17.81 12.77
C THR A 18 20.36 -17.55 12.05
N GLY A 19 19.71 -18.59 11.55
CA GLY A 19 18.56 -18.51 10.64
C GLY A 19 17.39 -17.74 11.22
N LYS A 20 17.00 -18.06 12.46
CA LYS A 20 15.86 -17.44 13.16
C LYS A 20 15.98 -15.92 13.28
N ARG A 21 17.14 -15.41 13.63
CA ARG A 21 17.38 -13.96 13.77
C ARG A 21 17.21 -13.24 12.43
N ILE A 22 17.78 -13.80 11.37
CA ILE A 22 17.70 -13.21 10.02
C ILE A 22 16.27 -13.28 9.51
N ALA A 23 15.61 -14.43 9.63
CA ALA A 23 14.22 -14.63 9.20
C ALA A 23 13.25 -13.69 9.92
N THR A 24 13.38 -13.56 11.25
CA THR A 24 12.54 -12.68 12.06
C THR A 24 12.73 -11.22 11.66
N ARG A 25 13.98 -10.77 11.45
CA ARG A 25 14.24 -9.40 10.97
C ARG A 25 13.61 -9.16 9.59
N ASN A 26 13.75 -10.12 8.67
CA ASN A 26 13.14 -10.03 7.34
C ASN A 26 11.60 -9.95 7.43
N LEU A 27 10.97 -10.74 8.30
CA LEU A 27 9.52 -10.69 8.53
C LEU A 27 9.07 -9.32 9.03
N TRP A 28 9.75 -8.75 10.04
CA TRP A 28 9.37 -7.45 10.61
C TRP A 28 9.64 -6.25 9.70
N ILE A 29 10.47 -6.40 8.68
CA ILE A 29 10.62 -5.40 7.60
C ILE A 29 9.56 -5.61 6.51
N SER A 30 9.25 -6.88 6.19
CA SER A 30 8.27 -7.21 5.15
C SER A 30 6.85 -6.81 5.54
N ILE A 31 6.45 -6.97 6.81
CA ILE A 31 5.11 -6.64 7.30
C ILE A 31 4.74 -5.17 7.04
N PRO A 32 5.49 -4.15 7.50
CA PRO A 32 5.13 -2.75 7.25
C PRO A 32 5.19 -2.38 5.76
N SER A 33 6.10 -2.95 4.99
CA SER A 33 6.14 -2.75 3.54
C SER A 33 4.87 -3.29 2.86
N LEU A 34 4.41 -4.48 3.28
CA LEU A 34 3.17 -5.07 2.79
C LEU A 34 1.93 -4.29 3.25
N LEU A 35 1.92 -3.81 4.49
CA LEU A 35 0.87 -2.96 5.04
C LEU A 35 0.70 -1.69 4.20
N CYS A 36 1.80 -0.98 3.94
CA CYS A 36 1.78 0.20 3.06
C CYS A 36 1.34 -0.16 1.64
N GLY A 37 1.77 -1.31 1.12
CA GLY A 37 1.34 -1.81 -0.18
C GLY A 37 -0.17 -1.96 -0.27
N PHE A 38 -0.80 -2.63 0.70
CA PHE A 38 -2.25 -2.77 0.74
C PHE A 38 -2.98 -1.44 0.94
N ALA A 39 -2.44 -0.57 1.80
CA ALA A 39 -3.03 0.73 2.04
C ALA A 39 -3.06 1.59 0.77
N VAL A 40 -1.94 1.69 0.05
CA VAL A 40 -1.83 2.44 -1.21
C VAL A 40 -2.70 1.82 -2.30
N TRP A 41 -2.74 0.48 -2.39
CA TRP A 41 -3.58 -0.21 -3.36
C TRP A 41 -5.06 0.08 -3.15
N MET A 42 -5.53 0.07 -1.91
CA MET A 42 -6.94 0.18 -1.55
C MET A 42 -7.41 1.62 -1.27
N MET A 43 -6.50 2.61 -1.26
CA MET A 43 -6.85 4.02 -0.95
C MET A 43 -7.89 4.61 -1.91
N TRP A 44 -7.97 4.10 -3.14
CA TRP A 44 -8.94 4.55 -4.14
C TRP A 44 -10.38 4.36 -3.69
N GLY A 45 -10.67 3.35 -2.85
CA GLY A 45 -12.00 3.16 -2.28
C GLY A 45 -12.48 4.33 -1.42
N ILE A 46 -11.56 5.05 -0.75
CA ILE A 46 -11.89 6.26 0.02
C ILE A 46 -11.79 7.50 -0.87
N ILE A 47 -10.75 7.61 -1.68
CA ILE A 47 -10.50 8.80 -2.52
C ILE A 47 -11.69 9.08 -3.44
N VAL A 48 -12.24 8.08 -4.12
CA VAL A 48 -13.37 8.28 -5.05
C VAL A 48 -14.63 8.77 -4.33
N VAL A 49 -14.87 8.32 -3.10
CA VAL A 49 -15.98 8.82 -2.28
C VAL A 49 -15.77 10.29 -1.94
N GLN A 50 -14.56 10.67 -1.58
CA GLN A 50 -14.25 12.06 -1.25
C GLN A 50 -14.25 12.96 -2.48
N MET A 51 -13.74 12.49 -3.62
CA MET A 51 -13.84 13.23 -4.90
C MET A 51 -15.30 13.55 -5.26
N ARG A 52 -16.19 12.57 -5.06
CA ARG A 52 -17.63 12.78 -5.25
C ARG A 52 -18.19 13.82 -4.28
N ASN A 53 -17.88 13.73 -2.99
CA ASN A 53 -18.38 14.63 -1.95
C ASN A 53 -17.82 16.06 -2.08
N LEU A 54 -16.68 16.21 -2.76
CA LEU A 54 -16.02 17.49 -3.05
C LEU A 54 -16.38 18.03 -4.45
N ASN A 55 -17.33 17.41 -5.16
CA ASN A 55 -17.81 17.84 -6.48
C ASN A 55 -16.69 17.93 -7.54
N PHE A 56 -15.86 16.88 -7.64
CA PHE A 56 -15.02 16.69 -8.82
C PHE A 56 -15.92 16.42 -10.04
N SER A 57 -15.51 16.90 -11.22
CA SER A 57 -16.30 16.87 -12.47
C SER A 57 -16.52 15.48 -13.07
N PHE A 58 -16.33 14.39 -12.29
CA PHE A 58 -16.45 13.02 -12.76
C PHE A 58 -17.78 12.39 -12.41
N SER A 59 -18.36 11.66 -13.36
CA SER A 59 -19.51 10.81 -13.13
C SER A 59 -19.22 9.66 -12.17
N ASN A 60 -20.27 9.12 -11.54
CA ASN A 60 -20.11 7.94 -10.69
C ASN A 60 -19.45 6.76 -11.42
N THR A 61 -19.79 6.55 -12.70
CA THR A 61 -19.20 5.49 -13.52
C THR A 61 -17.70 5.70 -13.70
N GLU A 62 -17.24 6.90 -13.99
CA GLU A 62 -15.82 7.23 -14.12
C GLU A 62 -15.08 7.03 -12.81
N LEU A 63 -15.63 7.47 -11.68
CA LEU A 63 -15.05 7.24 -10.36
C LEU A 63 -14.94 5.74 -10.04
N PHE A 64 -15.96 4.94 -10.38
CA PHE A 64 -15.89 3.48 -10.20
C PHE A 64 -14.83 2.81 -11.07
N THR A 65 -14.49 3.38 -12.25
CA THR A 65 -13.39 2.83 -13.07
C THR A 65 -12.05 2.89 -12.32
N LEU A 66 -11.82 3.90 -11.48
CA LEU A 66 -10.57 4.04 -10.73
C LEU A 66 -10.38 2.87 -9.75
N THR A 67 -11.43 2.53 -8.99
CA THR A 67 -11.38 1.38 -8.07
C THR A 67 -11.23 0.06 -8.81
N SER A 68 -11.90 -0.07 -9.95
CA SER A 68 -11.85 -1.27 -10.79
C SER A 68 -10.46 -1.46 -11.40
N ILE A 69 -9.85 -0.40 -11.92
CA ILE A 69 -8.49 -0.41 -12.48
C ILE A 69 -7.47 -0.79 -11.39
N ALA A 70 -7.55 -0.17 -10.22
CA ALA A 70 -6.67 -0.51 -9.10
C ALA A 70 -6.83 -1.98 -8.68
N GLY A 71 -8.09 -2.45 -8.55
CA GLY A 71 -8.39 -3.83 -8.19
C GLY A 71 -7.84 -4.83 -9.20
N LEU A 72 -8.12 -4.62 -10.48
CA LEU A 72 -7.67 -5.50 -11.57
C LEU A 72 -6.15 -5.50 -11.70
N SER A 73 -5.53 -4.33 -11.66
CA SER A 73 -4.07 -4.18 -11.71
C SER A 73 -3.39 -4.95 -10.58
N GLY A 74 -3.84 -4.75 -9.33
CA GLY A 74 -3.25 -5.43 -8.18
C GLY A 74 -3.45 -6.95 -8.23
N ALA A 75 -4.59 -7.43 -8.69
CA ALA A 75 -4.83 -8.85 -8.87
C ALA A 75 -3.93 -9.45 -9.96
N THR A 76 -3.83 -8.80 -11.11
CA THR A 76 -3.02 -9.26 -12.25
C THR A 76 -1.52 -9.26 -11.92
N LEU A 77 -1.03 -8.21 -11.24
CA LEU A 77 0.37 -8.10 -10.87
C LEU A 77 0.85 -9.15 -9.86
N ARG A 78 -0.05 -9.85 -9.15
CA ARG A 78 0.34 -10.98 -8.29
C ARG A 78 1.02 -12.10 -9.06
N ILE A 79 0.63 -12.32 -10.32
CA ILE A 79 1.20 -13.39 -11.14
C ILE A 79 2.71 -13.14 -11.40
N PRO A 80 3.14 -12.03 -12.04
CA PRO A 80 4.55 -11.78 -12.28
C PRO A 80 5.34 -11.54 -10.98
N SER A 81 4.72 -10.95 -9.95
CA SER A 81 5.39 -10.68 -8.67
C SER A 81 5.91 -11.92 -7.97
N THR A 82 5.27 -13.07 -8.18
CA THR A 82 5.72 -14.36 -7.64
C THR A 82 7.13 -14.73 -8.12
N PHE A 83 7.50 -14.31 -9.33
CA PHE A 83 8.78 -14.62 -9.94
C PHE A 83 9.88 -13.63 -9.58
N PHE A 84 9.55 -12.41 -9.16
CA PHE A 84 10.54 -11.37 -8.87
C PHE A 84 11.53 -11.77 -7.78
N ILE A 85 11.09 -12.52 -6.78
CA ILE A 85 11.94 -13.01 -5.71
C ILE A 85 13.07 -13.91 -6.26
N ARG A 86 12.79 -14.73 -7.27
CA ARG A 86 13.78 -15.62 -7.89
C ARG A 86 14.79 -14.85 -8.75
N ILE A 87 14.37 -13.73 -9.35
CA ILE A 87 15.19 -12.93 -10.27
C ILE A 87 16.05 -11.92 -9.50
N ALA A 88 15.46 -11.16 -8.60
CA ALA A 88 16.09 -10.02 -7.94
C ALA A 88 16.46 -10.29 -6.46
N GLY A 89 16.00 -11.42 -5.89
CA GLY A 89 16.10 -11.70 -4.47
C GLY A 89 15.12 -10.91 -3.62
N GLY A 90 14.87 -11.37 -2.40
CA GLY A 90 13.84 -10.79 -1.51
C GLY A 90 14.08 -9.32 -1.18
N ARG A 91 15.31 -8.95 -0.82
CA ARG A 91 15.67 -7.57 -0.46
C ARG A 91 15.37 -6.58 -1.59
N ASN A 92 15.90 -6.85 -2.79
CA ASN A 92 15.73 -5.95 -3.92
C ASN A 92 14.27 -5.87 -4.36
N THR A 93 13.55 -7.00 -4.33
CA THR A 93 12.12 -7.03 -4.69
C THR A 93 11.32 -6.14 -3.74
N ILE A 94 11.49 -6.29 -2.42
CA ILE A 94 10.77 -5.45 -1.44
C ILE A 94 11.15 -3.97 -1.61
N PHE A 95 12.44 -3.66 -1.78
CA PHE A 95 12.91 -2.30 -2.02
C PHE A 95 12.24 -1.68 -3.26
N PHE A 96 12.37 -2.32 -4.43
CA PHE A 96 11.82 -1.76 -5.67
C PHE A 96 10.30 -1.66 -5.66
N THR A 97 9.60 -2.66 -5.15
CA THR A 97 8.13 -2.63 -5.10
C THR A 97 7.62 -1.58 -4.12
N THR A 98 8.33 -1.34 -3.00
CA THR A 98 7.99 -0.27 -2.06
C THR A 98 8.31 1.10 -2.64
N ALA A 99 9.47 1.26 -3.28
CA ALA A 99 9.86 2.52 -3.93
C ALA A 99 8.93 2.90 -5.08
N LEU A 100 8.50 1.94 -5.89
CA LEU A 100 7.55 2.18 -6.99
C LEU A 100 6.20 2.74 -6.50
N LEU A 101 5.77 2.42 -5.29
CA LEU A 101 4.53 2.96 -4.71
C LEU A 101 4.62 4.47 -4.43
N MET A 102 5.82 5.04 -4.31
CA MET A 102 5.98 6.49 -4.15
C MET A 102 5.46 7.26 -5.36
N ILE A 103 5.49 6.67 -6.56
CA ILE A 103 5.00 7.30 -7.79
C ILE A 103 3.50 7.56 -7.72
N PRO A 104 2.62 6.53 -7.54
CA PRO A 104 1.20 6.77 -7.48
C PRO A 104 0.76 7.61 -6.28
N VAL A 105 1.39 7.50 -5.11
CA VAL A 105 0.97 8.32 -3.96
C VAL A 105 1.34 9.80 -4.13
N THR A 106 2.53 10.07 -4.66
CA THR A 106 2.96 11.46 -4.98
C THR A 106 2.10 12.04 -6.08
N GLY A 107 1.92 11.31 -7.17
CA GLY A 107 1.07 11.74 -8.29
C GLY A 107 -0.38 11.98 -7.86
N THR A 108 -0.96 11.10 -7.05
CA THR A 108 -2.30 11.26 -6.50
C THR A 108 -2.40 12.52 -5.62
N GLY A 109 -1.41 12.75 -4.76
CA GLY A 109 -1.37 13.96 -3.94
C GLY A 109 -1.34 15.24 -4.78
N PHE A 110 -0.57 15.29 -5.86
CA PHE A 110 -0.56 16.45 -6.76
C PHE A 110 -1.85 16.58 -7.59
N ALA A 111 -2.32 15.48 -8.19
CA ALA A 111 -3.51 15.49 -9.04
C ALA A 111 -4.78 15.91 -8.28
N LEU A 112 -4.90 15.55 -7.00
CA LEU A 112 -6.05 15.89 -6.16
C LEU A 112 -6.11 17.37 -5.72
N GLN A 113 -5.06 18.15 -5.95
CA GLN A 113 -5.07 19.59 -5.66
C GLN A 113 -5.80 20.40 -6.74
N ASP A 114 -5.97 19.83 -7.92
CA ASP A 114 -6.65 20.45 -9.05
C ASP A 114 -7.86 19.61 -9.47
N LYS A 115 -9.07 20.18 -9.32
CA LYS A 115 -10.32 19.53 -9.72
C LYS A 115 -10.46 19.34 -11.23
N GLU A 116 -9.71 20.11 -12.03
CA GLU A 116 -9.71 20.04 -13.48
C GLU A 116 -8.71 19.00 -14.01
N SER A 117 -7.95 18.35 -13.14
CA SER A 117 -7.05 17.26 -13.52
C SER A 117 -7.80 16.19 -14.31
N PRO A 118 -7.31 15.80 -15.52
CA PRO A 118 -8.06 14.89 -16.38
C PRO A 118 -8.12 13.47 -15.82
N LEU A 119 -9.23 12.78 -16.08
CA LEU A 119 -9.52 11.42 -15.56
C LEU A 119 -8.39 10.41 -15.84
N TRP A 120 -7.76 10.49 -17.01
CA TRP A 120 -6.72 9.54 -17.39
C TRP A 120 -5.49 9.57 -16.44
N ILE A 121 -5.19 10.72 -15.83
CA ILE A 121 -4.12 10.81 -14.81
C ILE A 121 -4.50 9.94 -13.61
N PHE A 122 -5.72 10.09 -13.09
CA PHE A 122 -6.19 9.27 -11.97
C PHE A 122 -6.25 7.79 -12.33
N GLN A 123 -6.65 7.44 -13.56
CA GLN A 123 -6.65 6.07 -14.06
C GLN A 123 -5.23 5.47 -14.10
N LEU A 124 -4.25 6.23 -14.57
CA LEU A 124 -2.84 5.81 -14.57
C LEU A 124 -2.32 5.61 -13.14
N LEU A 125 -2.63 6.53 -12.23
CA LEU A 125 -2.22 6.44 -10.82
C LEU A 125 -2.90 5.26 -10.11
N ALA A 126 -4.17 5.00 -10.41
CA ALA A 126 -4.90 3.84 -9.93
C ALA A 126 -4.28 2.52 -10.45
N LEU A 127 -3.89 2.47 -11.72
CA LEU A 127 -3.17 1.35 -12.32
C LEU A 127 -1.84 1.09 -11.61
N LEU A 128 -1.04 2.14 -11.37
CA LEU A 128 0.25 2.04 -10.70
C LEU A 128 0.11 1.65 -9.21
N SER A 129 -0.96 2.05 -8.53
CA SER A 129 -1.21 1.64 -7.15
C SER A 129 -1.38 0.11 -7.01
N GLY A 130 -1.72 -0.58 -8.09
CA GLY A 130 -1.80 -2.03 -8.15
C GLY A 130 -0.50 -2.77 -7.83
N PHE A 131 0.67 -2.10 -7.93
CA PHE A 131 1.93 -2.68 -7.42
C PHE A 131 1.82 -3.07 -5.94
N GLY A 132 1.04 -2.32 -5.14
CA GLY A 132 0.77 -2.66 -3.75
C GLY A 132 0.06 -4.01 -3.59
N GLY A 133 -0.93 -4.30 -4.45
CA GLY A 133 -1.61 -5.60 -4.48
C GLY A 133 -0.70 -6.74 -4.95
N GLY A 134 0.15 -6.47 -5.95
CA GLY A 134 1.16 -7.40 -6.45
C GLY A 134 2.19 -7.79 -5.38
N ASN A 135 2.54 -6.86 -4.49
CA ASN A 135 3.50 -7.05 -3.40
C ASN A 135 3.14 -8.22 -2.46
N PHE A 136 1.87 -8.56 -2.35
CA PHE A 136 1.44 -9.70 -1.54
C PHE A 136 2.12 -11.00 -1.97
N ALA A 137 2.12 -11.32 -3.26
CA ALA A 137 2.66 -12.58 -3.76
C ALA A 137 4.19 -12.66 -3.56
N SER A 138 4.92 -11.59 -3.85
CA SER A 138 6.37 -11.54 -3.62
C SER A 138 6.72 -11.59 -2.14
N SER A 139 6.01 -10.89 -1.27
CA SER A 139 6.22 -10.91 0.18
C SER A 139 5.97 -12.30 0.76
N MET A 140 4.88 -12.98 0.39
CA MET A 140 4.58 -14.34 0.84
C MET A 140 5.66 -15.33 0.38
N SER A 141 6.11 -15.24 -0.89
CA SER A 141 7.19 -16.06 -1.42
C SER A 141 8.51 -15.84 -0.66
N ASN A 142 8.85 -14.58 -0.34
CA ASN A 142 10.03 -14.23 0.44
C ASN A 142 9.99 -14.87 1.84
N ILE A 143 8.91 -14.66 2.58
CA ILE A 143 8.77 -15.21 3.94
C ILE A 143 8.77 -16.73 3.92
N SER A 144 8.13 -17.36 2.94
CA SER A 144 8.14 -18.82 2.77
C SER A 144 9.56 -19.39 2.64
N PHE A 145 10.46 -18.66 1.96
CA PHE A 145 11.86 -19.09 1.79
C PHE A 145 12.67 -18.99 3.08
N PHE A 146 12.40 -18.01 3.93
CA PHE A 146 13.20 -17.74 5.13
C PHE A 146 12.83 -18.59 6.35
N PHE A 147 11.65 -19.22 6.38
CA PHE A 147 11.17 -19.94 7.54
C PHE A 147 11.07 -21.47 7.32
N PRO A 148 11.49 -22.30 8.29
CA PRO A 148 11.33 -23.75 8.20
C PRO A 148 9.86 -24.16 8.24
N LYS A 149 9.53 -25.27 7.62
CA LYS A 149 8.14 -25.77 7.45
C LYS A 149 7.35 -25.82 8.76
N ARG A 150 8.00 -26.14 9.88
CA ARG A 150 7.36 -26.25 11.19
C ARG A 150 6.77 -24.95 11.72
N VAL A 151 7.28 -23.78 11.32
CA VAL A 151 6.80 -22.44 11.75
C VAL A 151 6.41 -21.55 10.58
N GLN A 152 6.56 -22.03 9.35
CA GLN A 152 6.27 -21.28 8.12
C GLN A 152 4.82 -20.79 8.07
N GLY A 153 3.86 -21.64 8.43
CA GLY A 153 2.44 -21.27 8.44
C GLY A 153 2.15 -20.09 9.37
N THR A 154 2.73 -20.08 10.56
CA THR A 154 2.59 -18.98 11.52
C THR A 154 3.21 -17.70 10.97
N SER A 155 4.40 -17.77 10.41
CA SER A 155 5.11 -16.61 9.87
C SER A 155 4.38 -16.01 8.66
N LEU A 156 3.85 -16.85 7.78
CA LEU A 156 3.01 -16.43 6.65
C LEU A 156 1.70 -15.82 7.14
N GLY A 157 1.08 -16.39 8.18
CA GLY A 157 -0.11 -15.84 8.82
C GLY A 157 0.11 -14.44 9.41
N PHE A 158 1.21 -14.23 10.11
CA PHE A 158 1.59 -12.90 10.60
C PHE A 158 1.83 -11.91 9.45
N ASN A 159 2.60 -12.30 8.43
CA ASN A 159 2.87 -11.45 7.28
C ASN A 159 1.59 -11.05 6.54
N ALA A 160 0.72 -12.01 6.25
CA ALA A 160 -0.55 -11.76 5.57
C ALA A 160 -1.53 -10.97 6.43
N GLY A 161 -1.72 -11.37 7.70
CA GLY A 161 -2.70 -10.74 8.60
C GLY A 161 -2.34 -9.30 8.92
N LEU A 162 -1.11 -9.05 9.39
CA LEU A 162 -0.66 -7.69 9.69
C LEU A 162 -0.48 -6.84 8.44
N GLY A 163 -0.06 -7.43 7.31
CA GLY A 163 -0.02 -6.73 6.03
C GLY A 163 -1.41 -6.27 5.58
N ASN A 164 -2.41 -7.15 5.62
CA ASN A 164 -3.80 -6.80 5.29
C ASN A 164 -4.40 -5.71 6.21
N PHE A 165 -3.86 -5.53 7.40
CA PHE A 165 -4.27 -4.43 8.28
C PHE A 165 -4.07 -3.05 7.63
N GLY A 166 -3.25 -2.95 6.59
CA GLY A 166 -3.12 -1.74 5.76
C GLY A 166 -4.45 -1.26 5.19
N VAL A 167 -5.38 -2.16 4.85
CA VAL A 167 -6.73 -1.80 4.39
C VAL A 167 -7.51 -1.06 5.49
N THR A 168 -7.44 -1.53 6.72
CA THR A 168 -8.08 -0.86 7.87
C THR A 168 -7.36 0.45 8.21
N THR A 169 -6.03 0.43 8.19
CA THR A 169 -5.21 1.63 8.46
C THR A 169 -5.58 2.77 7.51
N MET A 170 -5.70 2.50 6.20
CA MET A 170 -6.05 3.55 5.25
C MET A 170 -7.48 4.08 5.46
N GLN A 171 -8.43 3.23 5.86
CA GLN A 171 -9.81 3.65 6.14
C GLN A 171 -9.93 4.62 7.31
N ILE A 172 -9.01 4.55 8.25
CA ILE A 172 -8.94 5.45 9.41
C ILE A 172 -8.03 6.64 9.13
N LEU A 173 -6.82 6.37 8.63
CA LEU A 173 -5.78 7.38 8.46
C LEU A 173 -6.12 8.40 7.37
N VAL A 174 -6.66 7.96 6.23
CA VAL A 174 -6.96 8.84 5.10
C VAL A 174 -7.99 9.91 5.47
N PRO A 175 -9.19 9.58 5.99
CA PRO A 175 -10.14 10.60 6.44
C PRO A 175 -9.57 11.53 7.52
N LEU A 176 -8.77 10.99 8.45
CA LEU A 176 -8.16 11.80 9.51
C LEU A 176 -7.19 12.84 8.94
N VAL A 177 -6.27 12.45 8.08
CA VAL A 177 -5.25 13.39 7.52
C VAL A 177 -5.85 14.38 6.54
N MET A 178 -7.00 14.07 5.95
CA MET A 178 -7.72 15.01 5.10
C MET A 178 -8.27 16.21 5.87
N THR A 179 -8.45 16.12 7.19
CA THR A 179 -8.93 17.23 8.03
C THR A 179 -7.79 18.08 8.60
N ILE A 180 -6.54 17.78 8.29
CA ILE A 180 -5.36 18.44 8.85
C ILE A 180 -4.48 18.96 7.71
N GLY A 181 -4.10 20.23 7.74
CA GLY A 181 -3.26 20.86 6.71
C GLY A 181 -1.76 20.52 6.84
N ILE A 182 -1.38 19.23 6.92
CA ILE A 182 0.00 18.79 7.19
C ILE A 182 0.95 19.14 6.05
N PHE A 183 0.52 18.97 4.79
CA PHE A 183 1.39 19.19 3.63
C PHE A 183 1.13 20.54 2.93
N GLY A 184 0.30 21.43 3.53
CA GLY A 184 -0.12 22.65 2.87
C GLY A 184 -1.03 22.37 1.66
N GLY A 185 -1.08 23.30 0.72
CA GLY A 185 -1.87 23.14 -0.51
C GLY A 185 -3.30 23.68 -0.40
N THR A 186 -4.11 23.43 -1.44
CA THR A 186 -5.47 23.96 -1.54
C THR A 186 -6.43 23.15 -0.68
N SER A 187 -7.16 23.83 0.20
CA SER A 187 -8.26 23.23 0.95
C SER A 187 -9.57 23.32 0.18
N LEU A 188 -10.45 22.36 0.42
CA LEU A 188 -11.79 22.29 -0.14
C LEU A 188 -12.79 22.10 0.99
N ILE A 189 -13.94 22.76 0.93
CA ILE A 189 -15.00 22.59 1.91
C ILE A 189 -15.86 21.40 1.50
N LEU A 190 -16.14 20.53 2.46
CA LEU A 190 -16.98 19.36 2.25
C LEU A 190 -18.45 19.74 2.32
N ASP A 191 -19.19 19.54 1.23
CA ASP A 191 -20.60 19.93 1.15
C ASP A 191 -21.51 18.98 1.94
N ASN A 192 -21.17 17.69 1.98
CA ASN A 192 -21.95 16.67 2.66
C ASN A 192 -21.10 15.88 3.65
N THR A 193 -21.69 15.46 4.77
CA THR A 193 -21.03 14.58 5.72
C THR A 193 -20.57 13.30 5.04
N SER A 194 -19.28 12.96 5.17
CA SER A 194 -18.67 11.77 4.61
C SER A 194 -18.30 10.78 5.69
N GLY A 195 -18.44 9.47 5.38
CA GLY A 195 -18.07 8.39 6.28
C GLY A 195 -19.04 8.14 7.42
N THR A 196 -18.79 7.07 8.16
CA THR A 196 -19.54 6.66 9.35
C THR A 196 -18.56 6.29 10.47
N LEU A 197 -18.96 6.45 11.73
CA LEU A 197 -18.13 6.08 12.89
C LEU A 197 -16.74 6.72 12.88
N ILE A 198 -15.70 5.90 12.90
CA ILE A 198 -14.29 6.32 12.83
C ILE A 198 -14.02 6.78 11.39
N GLY A 199 -13.55 8.01 11.22
CA GLY A 199 -13.30 8.60 9.90
C GLY A 199 -14.49 9.40 9.35
N LYS A 200 -15.52 9.69 10.16
CA LYS A 200 -16.60 10.59 9.81
C LYS A 200 -16.08 12.03 9.72
N ILE A 201 -16.29 12.66 8.56
CA ILE A 201 -15.98 14.07 8.33
C ILE A 201 -17.31 14.82 8.19
N PRO A 202 -17.66 15.76 9.09
CA PRO A 202 -18.90 16.54 9.00
C PRO A 202 -18.91 17.45 7.76
N ALA A 203 -20.11 17.75 7.26
CA ALA A 203 -20.31 18.82 6.28
C ALA A 203 -19.78 20.17 6.82
N GLY A 204 -19.27 21.01 5.94
CA GLY A 204 -18.65 22.29 6.28
C GLY A 204 -17.19 22.18 6.78
N THR A 205 -16.65 20.96 6.91
CA THR A 205 -15.25 20.78 7.29
C THR A 205 -14.33 21.15 6.13
N GLU A 206 -13.29 21.94 6.44
CA GLU A 206 -12.20 22.19 5.52
C GLU A 206 -11.36 20.91 5.35
N THR A 207 -11.14 20.51 4.10
CA THR A 207 -10.47 19.25 3.77
C THR A 207 -9.32 19.43 2.81
N PHE A 208 -8.26 18.67 3.05
CA PHE A 208 -7.02 18.62 2.25
C PHE A 208 -6.96 17.24 1.59
N ILE A 209 -7.80 16.98 0.57
CA ILE A 209 -7.92 15.66 -0.06
C ILE A 209 -6.59 15.11 -0.58
N HIS A 210 -5.67 15.95 -1.01
CA HIS A 210 -4.34 15.58 -1.48
C HIS A 210 -3.48 14.88 -0.41
N ASN A 211 -3.76 15.12 0.88
CA ASN A 211 -3.08 14.43 1.98
C ASN A 211 -3.33 12.92 1.95
N SER A 212 -4.43 12.46 1.33
CA SER A 212 -4.71 11.03 1.14
C SER A 212 -3.63 10.31 0.31
N GLY A 213 -2.96 11.02 -0.58
CA GLY A 213 -1.79 10.54 -1.30
C GLY A 213 -0.50 10.74 -0.51
N PHE A 214 -0.18 11.98 -0.13
CA PHE A 214 1.11 12.34 0.46
C PHE A 214 1.43 11.67 1.79
N ILE A 215 0.42 11.33 2.61
CA ILE A 215 0.64 10.69 3.91
C ILE A 215 1.47 9.40 3.81
N TRP A 216 1.32 8.66 2.73
CA TRP A 216 2.03 7.40 2.55
C TRP A 216 3.53 7.57 2.33
N LEU A 217 3.99 8.74 1.87
CA LEU A 217 5.41 9.02 1.70
C LEU A 217 6.17 8.97 3.03
N ILE A 218 5.53 9.39 4.15
CA ILE A 218 6.13 9.33 5.49
C ILE A 218 6.51 7.90 5.86
N PHE A 219 5.72 6.92 5.41
CA PHE A 219 5.96 5.50 5.70
C PHE A 219 6.81 4.83 4.62
N LEU A 220 6.58 5.15 3.34
CA LEU A 220 7.27 4.49 2.22
C LEU A 220 8.74 4.88 2.13
N ILE A 221 9.11 6.14 2.39
CA ILE A 221 10.51 6.61 2.30
C ILE A 221 11.44 5.83 3.24
N PRO A 222 11.14 5.64 4.54
CA PRO A 222 12.02 4.87 5.42
C PRO A 222 12.00 3.35 5.18
N LEU A 223 10.99 2.85 4.44
CA LEU A 223 10.84 1.41 4.14
C LEU A 223 11.49 1.01 2.81
N ALA A 224 11.72 1.96 1.91
CA ALA A 224 12.43 1.79 0.66
C ALA A 224 13.93 2.10 0.85
#